data_905be29adab0a97b4619ce07d279a35b
#
_entry.id   905be29adab0a97b4619ce07d279a35b
#
_cell.length_a   1.000
_cell.length_b   1.000
_cell.length_c   1.000
_cell.angle_alpha   90.00
_cell.angle_beta   90.00
_cell.angle_gamma   90.00
#
_symmetry.space_group_name_H-M   'P 1'
#
loop_
_entity.id
_entity.type
_entity.pdbx_description
1 polymer ?
#
loop_
_entity_poly.entity_id
_entity_poly.type
_entity_poly.pdbx_seq_one_letter_code
_entity_poly.pdbx_strand_id
1 'polypeptide(L)'
;MENSKQLLNQLSSQKGDKTEDSNRIVAEMCIADPRLLAQITIGLEDSDEKLQSDAIEVFTFVSQVKPELIVPYAENILLLLYSKKGKVRWEAVHTLSCIAEQISDIISSILPTLQSLVEKDKSTIVRDYALDTVANYAGVNAEASEESYELLKYALELWGEKHAKQIFKGFNYVLDYFPETREEINLLVRPYLSANKKIVASEAKKIVKRTE
;
A
#
# COMPACT_ATOMS: atom_id res chain seq x y z
N MET A 1 22.09 20.87 -8.91
CA MET A 1 20.89 21.62 -8.46
C MET A 1 20.02 22.13 -9.63
N GLU A 2 20.57 22.66 -10.71
CA GLU A 2 19.76 23.19 -11.84
C GLU A 2 19.00 22.10 -12.60
N ASN A 3 19.63 20.94 -12.85
CA ASN A 3 18.98 19.79 -13.52
C ASN A 3 17.84 19.15 -12.70
N SER A 4 17.91 19.15 -11.37
CA SER A 4 16.88 18.55 -10.52
C SER A 4 15.56 19.32 -10.56
N LYS A 5 15.62 20.65 -10.63
CA LYS A 5 14.45 21.51 -10.78
C LYS A 5 13.76 21.32 -12.14
N GLN A 6 14.53 20.95 -13.18
CA GLN A 6 14.01 20.80 -14.53
C GLN A 6 13.05 19.61 -14.65
N LEU A 7 13.31 18.48 -13.95
CA LEU A 7 12.42 17.33 -13.97
C LEU A 7 11.15 17.57 -13.15
N LEU A 8 11.27 18.18 -11.96
CA LEU A 8 10.11 18.53 -11.13
C LEU A 8 9.14 19.48 -11.86
N ASN A 9 9.65 20.40 -12.69
CA ASN A 9 8.83 21.29 -13.51
C ASN A 9 8.01 20.55 -14.59
N GLN A 10 8.25 19.27 -14.82
CA GLN A 10 7.47 18.45 -15.75
C GLN A 10 6.27 17.76 -15.09
N LEU A 11 6.15 17.82 -13.77
CA LEU A 11 5.05 17.23 -13.03
C LEU A 11 3.72 17.98 -13.28
N SER A 12 2.62 17.27 -13.11
CA SER A 12 1.28 17.73 -13.49
C SER A 12 0.92 19.08 -12.88
N SER A 13 1.13 19.29 -11.59
CA SER A 13 0.83 20.56 -10.93
C SER A 13 1.67 21.72 -11.45
N GLN A 14 2.93 21.46 -11.82
CA GLN A 14 3.86 22.49 -12.30
C GLN A 14 3.56 22.90 -13.76
N LYS A 15 3.04 21.97 -14.56
CA LYS A 15 2.57 22.23 -15.93
C LYS A 15 1.15 22.79 -15.99
N GLY A 16 0.44 22.83 -14.87
CA GLY A 16 -0.99 23.18 -14.85
C GLY A 16 -1.87 22.08 -15.46
N ASP A 17 -1.35 20.87 -15.60
CA ASP A 17 -2.10 19.70 -16.02
C ASP A 17 -3.06 19.29 -14.90
N LYS A 18 -4.33 19.02 -15.27
CA LYS A 18 -5.36 18.58 -14.32
C LYS A 18 -5.50 17.07 -14.25
N THR A 19 -4.72 16.36 -15.05
CA THR A 19 -4.66 14.90 -15.11
C THR A 19 -3.37 14.39 -14.45
N GLU A 20 -3.22 13.09 -14.38
CA GLU A 20 -1.97 12.43 -13.94
C GLU A 20 -1.01 12.13 -15.10
N ASP A 21 -1.34 12.53 -16.33
CA ASP A 21 -0.61 12.13 -17.54
C ASP A 21 0.85 12.61 -17.51
N SER A 22 1.10 13.84 -17.06
CA SER A 22 2.46 14.36 -16.94
C SER A 22 3.28 13.58 -15.90
N ASN A 23 2.69 13.19 -14.77
CA ASN A 23 3.35 12.38 -13.74
C ASN A 23 3.66 10.97 -14.26
N ARG A 24 2.76 10.40 -15.07
CA ARG A 24 2.96 9.09 -15.71
C ARG A 24 4.13 9.12 -16.72
N ILE A 25 4.22 10.17 -17.53
CA ILE A 25 5.36 10.37 -18.44
C ILE A 25 6.67 10.46 -17.66
N VAL A 26 6.70 11.22 -16.56
CA VAL A 26 7.90 11.32 -15.71
C VAL A 26 8.25 9.96 -15.07
N ALA A 27 7.25 9.17 -14.67
CA ALA A 27 7.47 7.81 -14.15
C ALA A 27 8.10 6.90 -15.22
N GLU A 28 7.63 6.95 -16.47
CA GLU A 28 8.25 6.22 -17.59
C GLU A 28 9.70 6.64 -17.83
N MET A 29 10.01 7.93 -17.71
CA MET A 29 11.40 8.40 -17.77
C MET A 29 12.24 7.83 -16.62
N CYS A 30 11.70 7.78 -15.40
CA CYS A 30 12.38 7.21 -14.24
C CYS A 30 12.59 5.68 -14.38
N ILE A 31 11.66 4.98 -15.01
CA ILE A 31 11.81 3.55 -15.31
C ILE A 31 12.93 3.32 -16.33
N ALA A 32 13.04 4.20 -17.33
CA ALA A 32 14.09 4.13 -18.35
C ALA A 32 15.47 4.56 -17.82
N ASP A 33 15.51 5.56 -16.94
CA ASP A 33 16.73 6.02 -16.26
C ASP A 33 16.49 6.18 -14.74
N PRO A 34 16.76 5.14 -13.93
CA PRO A 34 16.49 5.16 -12.49
C PRO A 34 17.22 6.26 -11.70
N ARG A 35 18.29 6.83 -12.25
CA ARG A 35 19.01 7.95 -11.62
C ARG A 35 18.12 9.20 -11.46
N LEU A 36 17.08 9.31 -12.27
CA LEU A 36 16.12 10.41 -12.20
C LEU A 36 15.27 10.37 -10.92
N LEU A 37 15.07 9.20 -10.29
CA LEU A 37 14.32 9.07 -9.04
C LEU A 37 14.93 9.94 -7.92
N ALA A 38 16.25 10.05 -7.84
CA ALA A 38 16.90 10.93 -6.88
C ALA A 38 16.51 12.42 -7.05
N GLN A 39 16.09 12.84 -8.23
CA GLN A 39 15.59 14.20 -8.46
C GLN A 39 14.14 14.33 -8.01
N ILE A 40 13.30 13.30 -8.23
CA ILE A 40 11.90 13.28 -7.79
C ILE A 40 11.82 13.22 -6.27
N THR A 41 12.76 12.53 -5.59
CA THR A 41 12.82 12.46 -4.12
C THR A 41 12.83 13.85 -3.47
N ILE A 42 13.45 14.85 -4.10
CA ILE A 42 13.44 16.24 -3.61
C ILE A 42 12.00 16.78 -3.51
N GLY A 43 11.12 16.38 -4.42
CA GLY A 43 9.71 16.77 -4.41
C GLY A 43 8.91 16.14 -3.27
N LEU A 44 9.37 15.01 -2.70
CA LEU A 44 8.70 14.38 -1.54
C LEU A 44 8.83 15.25 -0.26
N GLU A 45 9.86 16.08 -0.18
CA GLU A 45 10.14 16.95 0.96
C GLU A 45 9.70 18.40 0.72
N ASP A 46 9.10 18.70 -0.45
CA ASP A 46 8.69 20.05 -0.78
C ASP A 46 7.50 20.52 0.07
N SER A 47 7.50 21.80 0.40
CA SER A 47 6.40 22.45 1.13
C SER A 47 5.15 22.67 0.27
N ASP A 48 5.28 22.67 -1.06
CA ASP A 48 4.14 22.67 -1.97
C ASP A 48 3.48 21.27 -1.98
N GLU A 49 2.35 21.19 -1.29
CA GLU A 49 1.59 19.94 -1.17
C GLU A 49 1.14 19.34 -2.52
N LYS A 50 1.03 20.14 -3.59
CA LYS A 50 0.71 19.65 -4.92
C LYS A 50 1.94 18.98 -5.54
N LEU A 51 3.09 19.63 -5.46
CA LEU A 51 4.35 19.08 -5.93
C LEU A 51 4.69 17.79 -5.16
N GLN A 52 4.50 17.78 -3.84
CA GLN A 52 4.68 16.59 -3.01
C GLN A 52 3.73 15.44 -3.45
N SER A 53 2.46 15.76 -3.74
CA SER A 53 1.50 14.77 -4.24
C SER A 53 1.91 14.20 -5.60
N ASP A 54 2.41 15.02 -6.51
CA ASP A 54 2.84 14.56 -7.82
C ASP A 54 4.11 13.71 -7.72
N ALA A 55 5.06 14.13 -6.89
CA ALA A 55 6.31 13.39 -6.68
C ALA A 55 6.02 11.97 -6.15
N ILE A 56 5.19 11.83 -5.12
CA ILE A 56 4.84 10.50 -4.59
C ILE A 56 4.00 9.69 -5.58
N GLU A 57 3.15 10.30 -6.40
CA GLU A 57 2.41 9.62 -7.47
C GLU A 57 3.34 9.03 -8.54
N VAL A 58 4.44 9.73 -8.88
CA VAL A 58 5.49 9.16 -9.75
C VAL A 58 6.09 7.90 -9.11
N PHE A 59 6.39 7.92 -7.82
CA PHE A 59 6.89 6.74 -7.10
C PHE A 59 5.88 5.58 -7.15
N THR A 60 4.59 5.88 -6.99
CA THR A 60 3.51 4.88 -7.12
C THR A 60 3.53 4.23 -8.52
N PHE A 61 3.56 5.02 -9.59
CA PHE A 61 3.60 4.47 -10.96
C PHE A 61 4.85 3.64 -11.23
N VAL A 62 6.00 4.07 -10.75
CA VAL A 62 7.26 3.30 -10.88
C VAL A 62 7.14 1.99 -10.08
N SER A 63 6.66 2.03 -8.84
CA SER A 63 6.56 0.84 -7.98
C SER A 63 5.60 -0.23 -8.50
N GLN A 64 4.57 0.16 -9.25
CA GLN A 64 3.66 -0.76 -9.92
C GLN A 64 4.30 -1.55 -11.06
N VAL A 65 5.38 -1.04 -11.65
CA VAL A 65 6.04 -1.64 -12.83
C VAL A 65 7.41 -2.21 -12.46
N LYS A 66 8.16 -1.50 -11.62
CA LYS A 66 9.54 -1.79 -11.21
C LYS A 66 9.70 -1.51 -9.71
N PRO A 67 9.06 -2.30 -8.83
CA PRO A 67 9.08 -2.05 -7.38
C PRO A 67 10.50 -1.97 -6.81
N GLU A 68 11.43 -2.77 -7.33
CA GLU A 68 12.83 -2.79 -6.89
C GLU A 68 13.54 -1.44 -7.02
N LEU A 69 13.11 -0.56 -7.92
CA LEU A 69 13.68 0.77 -8.08
C LEU A 69 13.29 1.72 -6.94
N ILE A 70 12.22 1.42 -6.24
CA ILE A 70 11.66 2.27 -5.18
C ILE A 70 12.16 1.85 -3.79
N VAL A 71 12.60 0.61 -3.62
CA VAL A 71 13.15 0.10 -2.34
C VAL A 71 14.17 1.04 -1.67
N PRO A 72 15.15 1.64 -2.39
CA PRO A 72 16.12 2.54 -1.78
C PRO A 72 15.53 3.81 -1.16
N TYR A 73 14.29 4.14 -1.51
CA TYR A 73 13.61 5.37 -1.08
C TYR A 73 12.52 5.11 -0.03
N ALA A 74 12.41 3.90 0.49
CA ALA A 74 11.36 3.51 1.42
C ALA A 74 11.26 4.46 2.62
N GLU A 75 12.39 4.83 3.24
CA GLU A 75 12.42 5.72 4.40
C GLU A 75 11.89 7.13 4.09
N ASN A 76 12.15 7.67 2.89
CA ASN A 76 11.59 8.95 2.49
C ASN A 76 10.06 8.88 2.37
N ILE A 77 9.53 7.74 1.92
CA ILE A 77 8.09 7.51 1.76
C ILE A 77 7.40 7.39 3.13
N LEU A 78 8.04 6.80 4.14
CA LEU A 78 7.47 6.67 5.48
C LEU A 78 7.07 8.00 6.09
N LEU A 79 7.82 9.07 5.86
CA LEU A 79 7.53 10.40 6.38
C LEU A 79 6.18 10.93 5.87
N LEU A 80 5.79 10.52 4.67
CA LEU A 80 4.55 10.96 4.01
C LEU A 80 3.29 10.32 4.60
N LEU A 81 3.40 9.23 5.37
CA LEU A 81 2.28 8.62 6.09
C LEU A 81 1.65 9.58 7.10
N TYR A 82 2.40 10.57 7.55
CA TYR A 82 1.95 11.59 8.51
C TYR A 82 1.48 12.90 7.84
N SER A 83 1.46 12.95 6.51
CA SER A 83 1.01 14.14 5.79
C SER A 83 -0.44 14.51 6.14
N LYS A 84 -0.71 15.81 6.26
CA LYS A 84 -2.09 16.31 6.43
C LYS A 84 -2.95 16.06 5.20
N LYS A 85 -2.35 15.94 4.01
CA LYS A 85 -3.03 15.67 2.74
C LYS A 85 -3.37 14.19 2.58
N GLY A 86 -4.64 13.90 2.43
CA GLY A 86 -5.11 12.53 2.19
C GLY A 86 -4.54 11.89 0.92
N LYS A 87 -4.36 12.67 -0.17
CA LYS A 87 -3.75 12.16 -1.42
C LYS A 87 -2.31 11.73 -1.19
N VAL A 88 -1.50 12.53 -0.47
CA VAL A 88 -0.10 12.19 -0.17
C VAL A 88 -0.01 10.91 0.67
N ARG A 89 -0.83 10.79 1.74
CA ARG A 89 -0.86 9.55 2.54
C ARG A 89 -1.29 8.35 1.72
N TRP A 90 -2.31 8.50 0.89
CA TRP A 90 -2.80 7.43 0.02
C TRP A 90 -1.70 6.96 -0.94
N GLU A 91 -1.04 7.86 -1.68
CA GLU A 91 0.03 7.48 -2.60
C GLU A 91 1.22 6.86 -1.85
N ALA A 92 1.58 7.40 -0.67
CA ALA A 92 2.65 6.84 0.15
C ALA A 92 2.35 5.38 0.54
N VAL A 93 1.18 5.11 1.11
CA VAL A 93 0.84 3.75 1.53
C VAL A 93 0.61 2.81 0.35
N HIS A 94 0.12 3.31 -0.79
CA HIS A 94 0.03 2.54 -2.04
C HIS A 94 1.43 2.14 -2.55
N THR A 95 2.36 3.08 -2.59
CA THR A 95 3.76 2.79 -2.95
C THR A 95 4.36 1.73 -2.03
N LEU A 96 4.18 1.87 -0.70
CA LEU A 96 4.65 0.88 0.27
C LEU A 96 4.01 -0.49 0.04
N SER A 97 2.73 -0.56 -0.32
CA SER A 97 2.08 -1.84 -0.62
C SER A 97 2.72 -2.56 -1.81
N CYS A 98 3.20 -1.82 -2.81
CA CYS A 98 3.87 -2.39 -3.97
C CYS A 98 5.27 -2.96 -3.68
N ILE A 99 5.96 -2.45 -2.64
CA ILE A 99 7.33 -2.85 -2.29
C ILE A 99 7.40 -3.65 -0.97
N ALA A 100 6.27 -3.92 -0.32
CA ALA A 100 6.20 -4.49 1.03
C ALA A 100 7.01 -5.77 1.20
N GLU A 101 7.00 -6.65 0.21
CA GLU A 101 7.73 -7.91 0.23
C GLU A 101 9.26 -7.72 0.21
N GLN A 102 9.74 -6.58 -0.30
CA GLN A 102 11.17 -6.29 -0.44
C GLN A 102 11.74 -5.47 0.73
N ILE A 103 10.86 -4.94 1.59
CA ILE A 103 11.20 -4.09 2.73
C ILE A 103 10.59 -4.63 4.04
N SER A 104 10.57 -5.95 4.20
CA SER A 104 9.89 -6.63 5.31
C SER A 104 10.26 -6.06 6.69
N ASP A 105 11.54 -5.83 6.97
CA ASP A 105 12.00 -5.29 8.25
C ASP A 105 11.43 -3.88 8.52
N ILE A 106 11.32 -3.07 7.47
CA ILE A 106 10.69 -1.75 7.59
C ILE A 106 9.20 -1.90 7.87
N ILE A 107 8.49 -2.79 7.14
CA ILE A 107 7.05 -2.99 7.36
C ILE A 107 6.77 -3.50 8.78
N SER A 108 7.55 -4.48 9.29
CA SER A 108 7.45 -4.93 10.68
C SER A 108 7.53 -3.75 11.65
N SER A 109 8.52 -2.88 11.49
CA SER A 109 8.73 -1.72 12.37
C SER A 109 7.59 -0.70 12.37
N ILE A 110 6.82 -0.61 11.27
CA ILE A 110 5.71 0.34 11.10
C ILE A 110 4.32 -0.27 11.24
N LEU A 111 4.20 -1.55 11.61
CA LEU A 111 2.87 -2.17 11.83
C LEU A 111 1.97 -1.35 12.75
N PRO A 112 2.45 -0.75 13.86
CA PRO A 112 1.62 0.13 14.70
C PRO A 112 1.12 1.37 13.95
N THR A 113 1.91 1.92 13.02
CA THR A 113 1.51 3.04 12.18
C THR A 113 0.45 2.63 11.18
N LEU A 114 0.63 1.48 10.51
CA LEU A 114 -0.37 0.91 9.59
C LEU A 114 -1.68 0.63 10.32
N GLN A 115 -1.64 0.06 11.52
CA GLN A 115 -2.82 -0.15 12.34
C GLN A 115 -3.53 1.19 12.64
N SER A 116 -2.80 2.22 13.02
CA SER A 116 -3.39 3.54 13.26
C SER A 116 -4.04 4.14 12.00
N LEU A 117 -3.46 3.94 10.82
CA LEU A 117 -4.08 4.34 9.55
C LEU A 117 -5.37 3.56 9.29
N VAL A 118 -5.36 2.23 9.50
CA VAL A 118 -6.55 1.38 9.35
C VAL A 118 -7.67 1.82 10.29
N GLU A 119 -7.34 2.18 11.54
CA GLU A 119 -8.33 2.58 12.54
C GLU A 119 -8.89 3.97 12.31
N LYS A 120 -8.03 4.95 12.03
CA LYS A 120 -8.32 6.38 12.25
C LYS A 120 -8.34 7.21 10.97
N ASP A 121 -7.74 6.75 9.87
CA ASP A 121 -7.73 7.56 8.67
C ASP A 121 -9.15 7.72 8.09
N LYS A 122 -9.50 8.93 7.71
CA LYS A 122 -10.82 9.25 7.14
C LYS A 122 -10.97 8.72 5.71
N SER A 123 -9.85 8.53 5.00
CA SER A 123 -9.83 8.03 3.62
C SER A 123 -9.98 6.53 3.59
N THR A 124 -11.02 6.04 2.92
CA THR A 124 -11.18 4.61 2.62
C THR A 124 -10.00 4.06 1.83
N ILE A 125 -9.45 4.85 0.90
CA ILE A 125 -8.34 4.44 0.03
C ILE A 125 -7.06 4.25 0.85
N VAL A 126 -6.78 5.15 1.81
CA VAL A 126 -5.63 4.99 2.72
C VAL A 126 -5.74 3.68 3.50
N ARG A 127 -6.93 3.38 4.04
CA ARG A 127 -7.16 2.13 4.78
C ARG A 127 -7.02 0.89 3.89
N ASP A 128 -7.54 0.95 2.65
CA ASP A 128 -7.40 -0.16 1.69
C ASP A 128 -5.93 -0.49 1.42
N TYR A 129 -5.10 0.52 1.12
CA TYR A 129 -3.68 0.30 0.85
C TYR A 129 -2.87 -0.02 2.12
N ALA A 130 -3.25 0.48 3.28
CA ALA A 130 -2.62 0.05 4.54
C ALA A 130 -2.86 -1.44 4.77
N LEU A 131 -4.07 -1.92 4.53
CA LEU A 131 -4.39 -3.36 4.60
C LEU A 131 -3.73 -4.17 3.49
N ASP A 132 -3.61 -3.62 2.26
CA ASP A 132 -2.84 -4.29 1.20
C ASP A 132 -1.35 -4.40 1.55
N THR A 133 -0.78 -3.39 2.23
CA THR A 133 0.60 -3.44 2.74
C THR A 133 0.77 -4.56 3.75
N VAL A 134 -0.13 -4.64 4.74
CA VAL A 134 -0.12 -5.72 5.75
C VAL A 134 -0.33 -7.09 5.11
N ALA A 135 -1.26 -7.19 4.15
CA ALA A 135 -1.52 -8.44 3.43
C ALA A 135 -0.31 -8.91 2.61
N ASN A 136 0.38 -8.00 1.90
CA ASN A 136 1.58 -8.35 1.14
C ASN A 136 2.73 -8.74 2.07
N TYR A 137 2.88 -8.05 3.20
CA TYR A 137 3.86 -8.39 4.23
C TYR A 137 3.60 -9.80 4.80
N ALA A 138 2.34 -10.17 5.06
CA ALA A 138 1.98 -11.51 5.53
C ALA A 138 2.46 -12.64 4.59
N GLY A 139 2.66 -12.33 3.31
CA GLY A 139 3.15 -13.29 2.31
C GLY A 139 4.66 -13.52 2.30
N VAL A 140 5.44 -12.81 3.11
CA VAL A 140 6.91 -12.86 3.05
C VAL A 140 7.47 -14.12 3.70
N ASN A 141 7.06 -14.42 4.92
CA ASN A 141 7.51 -15.58 5.72
C ASN A 141 6.57 -15.84 6.91
N ALA A 142 6.88 -16.84 7.72
CA ALA A 142 6.07 -17.23 8.88
C ALA A 142 5.98 -16.12 9.93
N GLU A 143 7.07 -15.43 10.25
CA GLU A 143 7.12 -14.33 11.22
C GLU A 143 6.24 -13.16 10.78
N ALA A 144 6.39 -12.72 9.53
CA ALA A 144 5.57 -11.67 8.95
C ALA A 144 4.07 -12.05 8.91
N SER A 145 3.77 -13.31 8.68
CA SER A 145 2.42 -13.86 8.70
C SER A 145 1.81 -13.78 10.09
N GLU A 146 2.55 -14.18 11.13
CA GLU A 146 2.15 -14.13 12.53
C GLU A 146 1.89 -12.68 12.98
N GLU A 147 2.82 -11.77 12.71
CA GLU A 147 2.69 -10.35 13.05
C GLU A 147 1.48 -9.70 12.37
N SER A 148 1.16 -10.11 11.14
CA SER A 148 0.04 -9.56 10.37
C SER A 148 -1.32 -10.07 10.80
N TYR A 149 -1.38 -11.31 11.32
CA TYR A 149 -2.66 -12.01 11.54
C TYR A 149 -3.59 -11.29 12.49
N GLU A 150 -3.08 -10.86 13.66
CA GLU A 150 -3.89 -10.16 14.66
C GLU A 150 -4.42 -8.80 14.15
N LEU A 151 -3.61 -8.07 13.37
CA LEU A 151 -4.05 -6.81 12.75
C LEU A 151 -5.15 -7.05 11.72
N LEU A 152 -5.02 -8.09 10.90
CA LEU A 152 -6.03 -8.45 9.89
C LEU A 152 -7.36 -8.88 10.54
N LYS A 153 -7.32 -9.65 11.63
CA LYS A 153 -8.50 -10.03 12.42
C LYS A 153 -9.20 -8.80 12.98
N TYR A 154 -8.42 -7.96 13.66
CA TYR A 154 -8.93 -6.72 14.22
C TYR A 154 -9.58 -5.82 13.17
N ALA A 155 -8.95 -5.68 12.01
CA ALA A 155 -9.50 -4.90 10.91
C ALA A 155 -10.81 -5.48 10.37
N LEU A 156 -10.96 -6.82 10.35
CA LEU A 156 -12.19 -7.48 9.93
C LEU A 156 -13.34 -7.20 10.92
N GLU A 157 -13.07 -7.25 12.22
CA GLU A 157 -14.05 -6.87 13.25
C GLU A 157 -14.47 -5.41 13.14
N LEU A 158 -13.51 -4.51 12.92
CA LEU A 158 -13.75 -3.07 12.88
C LEU A 158 -14.53 -2.64 11.62
N TRP A 159 -14.24 -3.22 10.48
CA TRP A 159 -14.71 -2.73 9.18
C TRP A 159 -15.64 -3.69 8.42
N GLY A 160 -15.68 -4.95 8.82
CA GLY A 160 -16.51 -5.97 8.19
C GLY A 160 -16.31 -6.04 6.67
N GLU A 161 -17.41 -6.06 5.92
CA GLU A 161 -17.40 -6.21 4.45
C GLU A 161 -16.66 -5.07 3.72
N LYS A 162 -16.44 -3.92 4.38
CA LYS A 162 -15.92 -2.72 3.72
C LYS A 162 -14.53 -2.92 3.15
N HIS A 163 -13.64 -3.58 3.91
CA HIS A 163 -12.25 -3.84 3.56
C HIS A 163 -11.92 -5.36 3.46
N ALA A 164 -12.95 -6.21 3.49
CA ALA A 164 -12.78 -7.66 3.54
C ALA A 164 -11.93 -8.24 2.40
N LYS A 165 -11.94 -7.62 1.21
CA LYS A 165 -11.13 -8.08 0.07
C LYS A 165 -9.64 -8.10 0.42
N GLN A 166 -9.12 -7.01 0.99
CA GLN A 166 -7.71 -6.86 1.36
C GLN A 166 -7.37 -7.80 2.52
N ILE A 167 -8.25 -7.87 3.51
CA ILE A 167 -8.09 -8.74 4.68
C ILE A 167 -8.05 -10.22 4.25
N PHE A 168 -8.94 -10.63 3.36
CA PHE A 168 -8.99 -12.01 2.87
C PHE A 168 -7.76 -12.37 2.02
N LYS A 169 -7.17 -11.40 1.31
CA LYS A 169 -5.86 -11.59 0.67
C LYS A 169 -4.80 -11.95 1.70
N GLY A 170 -4.71 -11.21 2.81
CA GLY A 170 -3.78 -11.48 3.89
C GLY A 170 -4.04 -12.84 4.55
N PHE A 171 -5.31 -13.19 4.83
CA PHE A 171 -5.64 -14.51 5.37
C PHE A 171 -5.23 -15.68 4.47
N ASN A 172 -5.25 -15.50 3.14
CA ASN A 172 -4.72 -16.52 2.24
C ASN A 172 -3.23 -16.77 2.44
N TYR A 173 -2.44 -15.72 2.68
CA TYR A 173 -1.02 -15.86 2.99
C TYR A 173 -0.80 -16.44 4.39
N VAL A 174 -1.58 -16.01 5.39
CA VAL A 174 -1.52 -16.58 6.74
C VAL A 174 -1.77 -18.10 6.71
N LEU A 175 -2.71 -18.58 5.93
CA LEU A 175 -2.98 -20.01 5.77
C LEU A 175 -1.82 -20.80 5.14
N ASP A 176 -0.91 -20.15 4.41
CA ASP A 176 0.28 -20.79 3.84
C ASP A 176 1.34 -21.06 4.91
N TYR A 177 1.47 -20.18 5.88
CA TYR A 177 2.52 -20.25 6.91
C TYR A 177 2.01 -20.72 8.28
N PHE A 178 0.72 -20.50 8.58
CA PHE A 178 0.09 -20.75 9.87
C PHE A 178 -1.15 -21.65 9.71
N PRO A 179 -0.97 -22.93 9.34
CA PRO A 179 -2.08 -23.85 9.11
C PRO A 179 -2.97 -24.09 10.35
N GLU A 180 -2.47 -23.86 11.55
CA GLU A 180 -3.21 -23.94 12.81
C GLU A 180 -4.31 -22.86 12.92
N THR A 181 -4.23 -21.76 12.20
CA THR A 181 -5.26 -20.72 12.16
C THR A 181 -6.45 -21.08 11.26
N ARG A 182 -6.39 -22.21 10.58
CA ARG A 182 -7.36 -22.65 9.57
C ARG A 182 -8.80 -22.64 10.08
N GLU A 183 -9.04 -23.22 11.25
CA GLU A 183 -10.39 -23.31 11.83
C GLU A 183 -10.91 -21.92 12.20
N GLU A 184 -10.07 -21.09 12.83
CA GLU A 184 -10.42 -19.73 13.22
C GLU A 184 -10.74 -18.87 11.99
N ILE A 185 -9.86 -18.90 10.96
CA ILE A 185 -10.08 -18.16 9.70
C ILE A 185 -11.37 -18.63 9.02
N ASN A 186 -11.66 -19.95 9.01
CA ASN A 186 -12.93 -20.46 8.49
C ASN A 186 -14.12 -19.81 9.18
N LEU A 187 -14.12 -19.81 10.53
CA LEU A 187 -15.21 -19.22 11.32
C LEU A 187 -15.37 -17.71 11.05
N LEU A 188 -14.27 -16.98 10.96
CA LEU A 188 -14.26 -15.54 10.68
C LEU A 188 -14.79 -15.20 9.27
N VAL A 189 -14.48 -16.03 8.28
CA VAL A 189 -14.78 -15.76 6.87
C VAL A 189 -16.15 -16.30 6.44
N ARG A 190 -16.62 -17.39 7.05
CA ARG A 190 -17.89 -18.06 6.69
C ARG A 190 -19.12 -17.13 6.62
N PRO A 191 -19.29 -16.13 7.51
CA PRO A 191 -20.41 -15.17 7.41
C PRO A 191 -20.43 -14.38 6.10
N TYR A 192 -19.28 -14.21 5.45
CA TYR A 192 -19.13 -13.43 4.22
C TYR A 192 -19.45 -14.21 2.94
N LEU A 193 -19.82 -15.49 3.04
CA LEU A 193 -20.32 -16.26 1.88
C LEU A 193 -21.56 -15.64 1.26
N SER A 194 -22.36 -14.91 2.05
CA SER A 194 -23.56 -14.17 1.65
C SER A 194 -23.34 -12.65 1.56
N ALA A 195 -22.10 -12.19 1.46
CA ALA A 195 -21.78 -10.76 1.40
C ALA A 195 -22.46 -10.08 0.21
N ASN A 196 -22.86 -8.83 0.38
CA ASN A 196 -23.50 -8.04 -0.68
C ASN A 196 -22.56 -7.78 -1.86
N LYS A 197 -21.27 -7.57 -1.57
CA LYS A 197 -20.25 -7.40 -2.61
C LYS A 197 -19.85 -8.76 -3.16
N LYS A 198 -20.18 -9.03 -4.43
CA LYS A 198 -19.85 -10.30 -5.13
C LYS A 198 -18.38 -10.70 -5.02
N ILE A 199 -17.46 -9.73 -5.06
CA ILE A 199 -16.03 -10.00 -4.93
C ILE A 199 -15.70 -10.54 -3.53
N VAL A 200 -16.29 -9.99 -2.47
CA VAL A 200 -16.08 -10.45 -1.09
C VAL A 200 -16.63 -11.86 -0.91
N ALA A 201 -17.86 -12.13 -1.38
CA ALA A 201 -18.45 -13.48 -1.33
C ALA A 201 -17.61 -14.51 -2.10
N SER A 202 -17.06 -14.11 -3.25
CA SER A 202 -16.19 -14.98 -4.05
C SER A 202 -14.87 -15.32 -3.33
N GLU A 203 -14.22 -14.33 -2.72
CA GLU A 203 -12.99 -14.56 -1.95
C GLU A 203 -13.27 -15.38 -0.68
N ALA A 204 -14.36 -15.09 0.03
CA ALA A 204 -14.79 -15.89 1.17
C ALA A 204 -14.97 -17.36 0.80
N LYS A 205 -15.62 -17.65 -0.35
CA LYS A 205 -15.83 -19.02 -0.83
C LYS A 205 -14.49 -19.75 -1.12
N LYS A 206 -13.49 -19.05 -1.64
CA LYS A 206 -12.15 -19.63 -1.87
C LYS A 206 -11.47 -20.01 -0.55
N ILE A 207 -11.51 -19.10 0.44
CA ILE A 207 -10.93 -19.36 1.75
C ILE A 207 -11.64 -20.52 2.45
N VAL A 208 -12.98 -20.51 2.51
CA VAL A 208 -13.74 -21.59 3.14
C VAL A 208 -13.41 -22.94 2.50
N LYS A 209 -13.37 -23.03 1.16
CA LYS A 209 -12.98 -24.26 0.45
C LYS A 209 -11.53 -24.71 0.79
N ARG A 210 -10.64 -23.77 1.07
CA ARG A 210 -9.24 -24.04 1.42
C ARG A 210 -9.08 -24.49 2.88
N THR A 211 -10.04 -24.13 3.71
CA THR A 211 -10.04 -24.40 5.16
C THR A 211 -10.91 -25.59 5.57
N GLU A 212 -11.72 -26.14 4.68
CA GLU A 212 -12.44 -27.43 4.80
C GLU A 212 -11.49 -28.60 4.45
#